data_5760d7bc2088de85629ff7266e6e8b5d
#
_entry.id   5760d7bc2088de85629ff7266e6e8b5d
#
_cell.length_a   1.000
_cell.length_b   1.000
_cell.length_c   1.000
_cell.angle_alpha   90.00
_cell.angle_beta   90.00
_cell.angle_gamma   90.00
#
_symmetry.space_group_name_H-M   'P 1'
#
loop_
_entity.id
_entity.type
_entity.pdbx_description
1 polymer ?
#
loop_
_entity_poly.entity_id
_entity_poly.type
_entity_poly.pdbx_seq_one_letter_code
_entity_poly.pdbx_strand_id
1 'polypeptide(L)'
;MIKKRWTTTNVEFLSKYAAELNKSYEKFDGDLAKNIMLPILDKMSIGMGSIMQVLRVAITGVTSGIDLIYTIDLLGHREVSKRIEIAIERLGNFVK
;
A
#
# COMPACT_ATOMS: atom_id res chain seq x y z
N MET A 1 -2.01 10.75 12.78
CA MET A 1 -0.66 11.29 12.55
C MET A 1 0.12 10.38 11.63
N ILE A 2 0.50 10.91 10.51
CA ILE A 2 1.23 10.14 9.51
C ILE A 2 2.52 9.57 10.07
N LYS A 3 3.27 10.39 10.77
CA LYS A 3 4.56 10.01 11.30
C LYS A 3 4.52 8.78 12.21
N LYS A 4 3.46 8.63 12.99
CA LYS A 4 3.31 7.48 13.88
C LYS A 4 3.02 6.19 13.12
N ARG A 5 2.43 6.29 11.93
CA ARG A 5 2.05 5.13 11.13
C ARG A 5 3.15 4.69 10.17
N TRP A 6 4.16 5.54 9.95
CA TRP A 6 5.25 5.25 9.04
C TRP A 6 6.42 4.62 9.79
N THR A 7 6.17 3.44 10.33
CA THR A 7 7.21 2.67 10.99
C THR A 7 8.03 1.91 9.96
N THR A 8 9.21 1.43 10.35
CA THR A 8 10.06 0.62 9.47
C THR A 8 9.27 -0.58 8.94
N THR A 9 8.48 -1.23 9.80
CA THR A 9 7.69 -2.39 9.41
C THR A 9 6.66 -2.03 8.34
N ASN A 10 5.96 -0.91 8.51
CA ASN A 10 4.95 -0.49 7.55
C ASN A 10 5.56 -0.10 6.22
N VAL A 11 6.71 0.59 6.25
CA VAL A 11 7.41 0.95 5.01
C VAL A 11 7.88 -0.31 4.29
N GLU A 12 8.35 -1.30 5.04
CA GLU A 12 8.76 -2.58 4.45
C GLU A 12 7.58 -3.27 3.76
N PHE A 13 6.41 -3.25 4.40
CA PHE A 13 5.20 -3.79 3.77
C PHE A 13 4.91 -3.07 2.45
N LEU A 14 4.93 -1.74 2.47
CA LEU A 14 4.63 -0.95 1.27
C LEU A 14 5.60 -1.28 0.15
N SER A 15 6.88 -1.43 0.48
CA SER A 15 7.89 -1.77 -0.52
C SER A 15 7.62 -3.14 -1.14
N LYS A 16 7.29 -4.12 -0.32
CA LYS A 16 6.98 -5.47 -0.82
C LYS A 16 5.71 -5.47 -1.67
N TYR A 17 4.70 -4.74 -1.22
CA TYR A 17 3.44 -4.65 -1.95
C TYR A 17 3.63 -3.97 -3.30
N ALA A 18 4.36 -2.86 -3.33
CA ALA A 18 4.64 -2.15 -4.57
C ALA A 18 5.38 -3.04 -5.56
N ALA A 19 6.33 -3.83 -5.08
CA ALA A 19 7.07 -4.75 -5.94
C ALA A 19 6.15 -5.79 -6.57
N GLU A 20 5.20 -6.32 -5.79
CA GLU A 20 4.24 -7.28 -6.31
C GLU A 20 3.30 -6.64 -7.32
N LEU A 21 2.85 -5.43 -7.04
CA LEU A 21 1.95 -4.72 -7.95
C LEU A 21 2.63 -4.33 -9.26
N ASN A 22 3.94 -4.26 -9.27
CA ASN A 22 4.69 -3.88 -10.45
C ASN A 22 4.89 -5.04 -11.45
N LYS A 23 4.43 -6.23 -11.09
CA LYS A 23 4.49 -7.38 -11.99
C LYS A 23 3.40 -7.27 -13.04
N SER A 24 3.49 -8.09 -14.09
CA SER A 24 2.50 -8.11 -15.15
C SER A 24 1.30 -8.95 -14.75
N TYR A 25 0.11 -8.43 -15.01
CA TYR A 25 -1.14 -9.14 -14.74
C TYR A 25 -2.03 -9.06 -15.97
N GLU A 26 -2.63 -10.17 -16.36
CA GLU A 26 -3.59 -10.17 -17.47
C GLU A 26 -4.85 -9.41 -17.09
N LYS A 27 -5.28 -9.58 -15.86
CA LYS A 27 -6.46 -8.93 -15.34
C LYS A 27 -6.19 -8.52 -13.91
N PHE A 28 -6.36 -7.25 -13.62
CA PHE A 28 -6.15 -6.73 -12.28
C PHE A 28 -7.43 -6.01 -11.80
N ASP A 29 -7.87 -6.36 -10.60
CA ASP A 29 -9.02 -5.72 -9.98
C ASP A 29 -8.79 -5.60 -8.47
N GLY A 30 -9.81 -5.08 -7.76
CA GLY A 30 -9.72 -4.89 -6.32
C GLY A 30 -9.52 -6.18 -5.56
N ASP A 31 -10.16 -7.26 -6.00
CA ASP A 31 -10.03 -8.55 -5.35
C ASP A 31 -8.59 -9.07 -5.45
N LEU A 32 -7.99 -8.95 -6.61
CA LEU A 32 -6.61 -9.37 -6.79
C LEU A 32 -5.68 -8.51 -5.94
N ALA A 33 -5.94 -7.20 -5.89
CA ALA A 33 -5.14 -6.28 -5.08
C ALA A 33 -5.14 -6.72 -3.62
N LYS A 34 -6.30 -7.09 -3.11
CA LYS A 34 -6.44 -7.56 -1.73
C LYS A 34 -5.74 -8.90 -1.54
N ASN A 35 -5.89 -9.81 -2.49
CA ASN A 35 -5.29 -11.13 -2.41
C ASN A 35 -3.77 -11.09 -2.45
N ILE A 36 -3.20 -10.12 -3.15
CA ILE A 36 -1.75 -9.91 -3.17
C ILE A 36 -1.26 -9.46 -1.80
N MET A 37 -2.07 -8.63 -1.14
CA MET A 37 -1.74 -8.04 0.15
C MET A 37 -1.71 -9.07 1.28
N LEU A 38 -2.66 -10.01 1.29
CA LEU A 38 -2.85 -10.95 2.39
C LEU A 38 -1.61 -11.78 2.75
N PRO A 39 -0.92 -12.41 1.79
CA PRO A 39 0.26 -13.20 2.14
C PRO A 39 1.38 -12.36 2.75
N ILE A 40 1.52 -11.12 2.29
CA ILE A 40 2.55 -10.21 2.80
C ILE A 40 2.23 -9.85 4.26
N LEU A 41 0.98 -9.54 4.53
CA LEU A 41 0.53 -9.22 5.88
C LEU A 41 0.73 -10.38 6.82
N ASP A 42 0.37 -11.58 6.37
CA ASP A 42 0.52 -12.79 7.18
C ASP A 42 1.97 -13.05 7.51
N LYS A 43 2.84 -12.95 6.50
CA LYS A 43 4.26 -13.20 6.67
C LYS A 43 4.92 -12.21 7.60
N MET A 44 4.44 -10.97 7.60
CA MET A 44 4.99 -9.91 8.43
C MET A 44 4.26 -9.76 9.76
N SER A 45 3.21 -10.56 9.98
CA SER A 45 2.39 -10.50 11.19
C SER A 45 1.78 -9.11 11.42
N ILE A 46 1.32 -8.48 10.35
CA ILE A 46 0.69 -7.16 10.40
C ILE A 46 -0.80 -7.32 10.20
N GLY A 47 -1.59 -6.65 11.03
CA GLY A 47 -3.04 -6.63 10.88
C GLY A 47 -3.45 -5.72 9.73
N MET A 48 -4.47 -6.14 8.96
CA MET A 48 -4.94 -5.34 7.84
C MET A 48 -5.42 -3.95 8.27
N GLY A 49 -6.08 -3.86 9.42
CA GLY A 49 -6.57 -2.58 9.92
C GLY A 49 -5.46 -1.57 10.15
N SER A 50 -4.30 -2.04 10.59
CA SER A 50 -3.15 -1.16 10.81
C SER A 50 -2.57 -0.63 9.52
N ILE A 51 -2.48 -1.49 8.51
CA ILE A 51 -1.80 -1.11 7.27
C ILE A 51 -2.71 -0.32 6.33
N MET A 52 -4.01 -0.47 6.44
CA MET A 52 -4.94 0.20 5.53
C MET A 52 -4.83 1.73 5.60
N GLN A 53 -4.63 2.29 6.79
CA GLN A 53 -4.47 3.73 6.93
C GLN A 53 -3.20 4.22 6.25
N VAL A 54 -2.10 3.51 6.46
CA VAL A 54 -0.82 3.84 5.83
C VAL A 54 -0.94 3.76 4.32
N LEU A 55 -1.56 2.70 3.83
CA LEU A 55 -1.72 2.47 2.41
C LEU A 55 -2.61 3.56 1.78
N ARG A 56 -3.67 3.95 2.48
CA ARG A 56 -4.56 5.01 2.00
C ARG A 56 -3.81 6.33 1.82
N VAL A 57 -2.99 6.70 2.81
CA VAL A 57 -2.19 7.92 2.71
C VAL A 57 -1.19 7.82 1.57
N ALA A 58 -0.56 6.66 1.41
CA ALA A 58 0.43 6.47 0.35
C ALA A 58 -0.19 6.61 -1.04
N ILE A 59 -1.41 6.13 -1.22
CA ILE A 59 -2.06 6.10 -2.53
C ILE A 59 -2.86 7.37 -2.80
N THR A 60 -3.58 7.88 -1.81
CA THR A 60 -4.52 8.99 -2.00
C THR A 60 -4.08 10.31 -1.36
N GLY A 61 -3.15 10.26 -0.43
CA GLY A 61 -2.70 11.45 0.29
C GLY A 61 -3.61 11.88 1.44
N VAL A 62 -4.69 11.13 1.69
CA VAL A 62 -5.62 11.46 2.78
C VAL A 62 -5.89 10.23 3.64
N THR A 63 -6.37 10.46 4.86
CA THR A 63 -6.60 9.36 5.81
C THR A 63 -8.03 8.83 5.79
N SER A 64 -8.90 9.48 5.06
CA SER A 64 -10.30 9.07 4.95
C SER A 64 -10.80 9.33 3.55
N GLY A 65 -11.97 8.80 3.23
CA GLY A 65 -12.54 9.00 1.91
C GLY A 65 -13.18 7.73 1.39
N ILE A 66 -13.13 7.55 0.07
CA ILE A 66 -13.77 6.40 -0.57
C ILE A 66 -13.03 5.11 -0.26
N ASP A 67 -13.67 4.01 -0.58
CA ASP A 67 -13.11 2.67 -0.40
C ASP A 67 -11.75 2.55 -1.08
N LEU A 68 -10.75 2.14 -0.31
CA LEU A 68 -9.39 2.03 -0.80
C LEU A 68 -9.24 0.95 -1.87
N ILE A 69 -9.88 -0.18 -1.69
CA ILE A 69 -9.79 -1.27 -2.66
C ILE A 69 -10.40 -0.84 -3.98
N TYR A 70 -11.52 -0.11 -3.93
CA TYR A 70 -12.14 0.44 -5.13
C TYR A 70 -11.20 1.42 -5.83
N THR A 71 -10.52 2.26 -5.05
CA THR A 71 -9.56 3.23 -5.59
C THR A 71 -8.40 2.51 -6.29
N ILE A 72 -7.90 1.44 -5.68
CA ILE A 72 -6.82 0.64 -6.28
C ILE A 72 -7.28 0.03 -7.59
N ASP A 73 -8.51 -0.47 -7.63
CA ASP A 73 -9.10 -1.05 -8.84
C ASP A 73 -9.13 -0.02 -9.96
N LEU A 74 -9.59 1.20 -9.66
CA LEU A 74 -9.69 2.27 -10.65
C LEU A 74 -8.33 2.73 -11.18
N LEU A 75 -7.35 2.84 -10.31
CA LEU A 75 -6.03 3.32 -10.69
C LEU A 75 -5.22 2.28 -11.45
N GLY A 76 -5.42 1.02 -11.14
CA GLY A 76 -4.63 -0.06 -11.69
C GLY A 76 -3.33 -0.30 -10.94
N HIS A 77 -2.79 -1.50 -11.08
CA HIS A 77 -1.66 -1.91 -10.25
C HIS A 77 -0.39 -1.09 -10.48
N ARG A 78 -0.12 -0.68 -11.71
CA ARG A 78 1.10 0.07 -12.00
C ARG A 78 1.07 1.47 -11.41
N GLU A 79 -0.08 2.14 -11.50
CA GLU A 79 -0.22 3.47 -10.93
C GLU A 79 -0.15 3.41 -9.40
N VAL A 80 -0.78 2.40 -8.80
CA VAL A 80 -0.74 2.22 -7.36
C VAL A 80 0.69 1.97 -6.88
N SER A 81 1.41 1.10 -7.59
CA SER A 81 2.81 0.83 -7.28
C SER A 81 3.64 2.10 -7.31
N LYS A 82 3.46 2.90 -8.36
CA LYS A 82 4.18 4.16 -8.52
C LYS A 82 3.91 5.12 -7.37
N ARG A 83 2.65 5.25 -6.97
CA ARG A 83 2.27 6.14 -5.88
C ARG A 83 2.88 5.69 -4.55
N ILE A 84 2.89 4.37 -4.31
CA ILE A 84 3.49 3.82 -3.11
C ILE A 84 4.99 4.11 -3.08
N GLU A 85 5.67 3.90 -4.20
CA GLU A 85 7.12 4.15 -4.27
C GLU A 85 7.45 5.61 -4.02
N ILE A 86 6.66 6.53 -4.59
CA ILE A 86 6.85 7.95 -4.35
C ILE A 86 6.65 8.29 -2.88
N ALA A 87 5.64 7.70 -2.26
CA ALA A 87 5.35 7.94 -0.85
C ALA A 87 6.49 7.43 0.02
N ILE A 88 7.04 6.26 -0.28
CA ILE A 88 8.16 5.70 0.46
C ILE A 88 9.36 6.66 0.36
N GLU A 89 9.63 7.15 -0.82
CA GLU A 89 10.75 8.05 -1.04
C GLU A 89 10.60 9.35 -0.26
N ARG A 90 9.39 9.92 -0.26
CA ARG A 90 9.15 11.19 0.40
C ARG A 90 9.01 11.08 1.90
N LEU A 91 8.31 10.05 2.37
CA LEU A 91 7.96 9.92 3.79
C LEU A 91 8.84 8.94 4.54
N GLY A 92 9.52 8.06 3.84
CA GLY A 92 10.42 7.10 4.46
C GLY A 92 11.54 7.75 5.26
N ASN A 93 11.90 8.98 4.91
CA ASN A 93 12.94 9.72 5.61
C ASN A 93 12.54 10.06 7.05
N PHE A 94 11.28 9.96 7.38
CA PHE A 94 10.79 10.21 8.73
C PHE A 94 10.85 8.96 9.61
N VAL A 95 11.21 7.84 9.01
CA VAL A 95 11.33 6.56 9.73
C VAL A 95 12.78 6.40 10.16
N LYS A 96 12.98 6.37 11.45
CA LYS A 96 14.32 6.25 12.00
C LYS A 96 14.35 5.18 13.07
#